data_86bbdc7ccb108c62143831d06f91e9a9
#
_entry.id   86bbdc7ccb108c62143831d06f91e9a9
#
_cell.length_a   1.000
_cell.length_b   1.000
_cell.length_c   1.000
_cell.angle_alpha   90.00
_cell.angle_beta   90.00
_cell.angle_gamma   90.00
#
_symmetry.space_group_name_H-M   'P 1'
#
loop_
_entity.id
_entity.type
_entity.pdbx_description
1 polymer ?
#
loop_
_entity_poly.entity_id
_entity_poly.type
_entity_poly.pdbx_seq_one_letter_code
_entity_poly.pdbx_strand_id
1 'polypeptide(L)'
;MFKRKNYQKSDVLVELSVIKDIQQASSAIRKTKEILDCWLPSSHKMCKFNLATLIKEAVENSIEHSSADLSNGSCYYLLQKYGFPDGSTQIQIAVGDAGVGMLTSQRRVYPATKDDAEALINAVMYGKSGRKTGGGMGYVTIRESLGPLKGKILVRSGRAHIVHAAGQPYASIYRHSCFSPGTQIVFECNA
;
A
#
# COMPACT_ATOMS: atom_id res chain seq x y z
N MET A 1 13.21 -1.82 -10.57
CA MET A 1 12.81 -1.12 -11.81
C MET A 1 11.63 -1.89 -12.41
N PHE A 2 10.42 -1.34 -12.42
CA PHE A 2 9.29 -1.98 -13.08
C PHE A 2 9.59 -2.01 -14.59
N LYS A 3 9.63 -3.20 -15.19
CA LYS A 3 9.70 -3.29 -16.65
C LYS A 3 8.48 -2.58 -17.23
N ARG A 4 8.67 -1.63 -18.15
CA ARG A 4 7.57 -1.06 -18.92
C ARG A 4 6.84 -2.22 -19.61
N LYS A 5 5.62 -2.48 -19.15
CA LYS A 5 4.74 -3.40 -19.87
C LYS A 5 4.08 -2.60 -20.99
N ASN A 6 3.91 -3.22 -22.14
CA ASN A 6 3.16 -2.60 -23.24
C ASN A 6 1.68 -2.61 -22.85
N TYR A 7 1.15 -1.46 -22.45
CA TYR A 7 -0.27 -1.29 -22.19
C TYR A 7 -1.00 -0.90 -23.47
N GLN A 8 -2.16 -1.51 -23.74
CA GLN A 8 -3.04 -1.05 -24.81
C GLN A 8 -3.85 0.18 -24.37
N LYS A 9 -4.30 0.20 -23.11
CA LYS A 9 -5.10 1.26 -22.55
C LYS A 9 -4.84 1.37 -21.05
N SER A 10 -4.76 2.61 -20.57
CA SER A 10 -4.77 2.90 -19.14
C SER A 10 -5.92 3.84 -18.82
N ASP A 11 -6.67 3.54 -17.77
CA ASP A 11 -7.73 4.39 -17.26
C ASP A 11 -7.37 4.84 -15.84
N VAL A 12 -7.39 6.13 -15.59
CA VAL A 12 -7.28 6.69 -14.24
C VAL A 12 -8.66 6.58 -13.61
N LEU A 13 -8.80 5.73 -12.61
CA LEU A 13 -10.06 5.51 -11.89
C LEU A 13 -10.24 6.51 -10.75
N VAL A 14 -9.15 6.82 -10.06
CA VAL A 14 -9.06 7.89 -9.08
C VAL A 14 -7.77 8.65 -9.36
N GLU A 15 -7.89 9.92 -9.69
CA GLU A 15 -6.74 10.81 -9.83
C GLU A 15 -6.00 10.96 -8.49
N LEU A 16 -4.74 11.37 -8.57
CA LEU A 16 -3.95 11.63 -7.38
C LEU A 16 -4.69 12.59 -6.46
N SER A 17 -5.11 12.08 -5.33
CA SER A 17 -5.89 12.80 -4.34
C SER A 17 -5.10 12.96 -3.05
N VAL A 18 -5.26 14.10 -2.40
CA VAL A 18 -4.68 14.37 -1.08
C VAL A 18 -5.75 14.17 -0.04
N ILE A 19 -5.47 13.36 0.97
CA ILE A 19 -6.34 13.07 2.11
C ILE A 19 -5.68 13.64 3.35
N LYS A 20 -6.36 14.56 4.03
CA LYS A 20 -5.82 15.31 5.17
C LYS A 20 -6.38 14.87 6.52
N ASP A 21 -7.51 14.17 6.51
CA ASP A 21 -8.19 13.75 7.73
C ASP A 21 -8.96 12.44 7.54
N ILE A 22 -9.46 11.89 8.66
CA ILE A 22 -10.18 10.61 8.68
C ILE A 22 -11.53 10.66 7.95
N GLN A 23 -12.16 11.84 7.85
CA GLN A 23 -13.43 11.97 7.16
C GLN A 23 -13.21 11.92 5.65
N GLN A 24 -12.17 12.60 5.15
CA GLN A 24 -11.75 12.51 3.75
C GLN A 24 -11.29 11.09 3.40
N ALA A 25 -10.59 10.40 4.31
CA ALA A 25 -10.22 8.99 4.14
C ALA A 25 -11.46 8.10 3.96
N SER A 26 -12.44 8.23 4.86
CA SER A 26 -13.67 7.44 4.79
C SER A 26 -14.43 7.71 3.48
N SER A 27 -14.47 8.95 3.03
CA SER A 27 -15.08 9.33 1.75
C SER A 27 -14.33 8.74 0.55
N ALA A 28 -12.99 8.80 0.55
CA ALA A 28 -12.16 8.23 -0.51
C ALA A 28 -12.31 6.71 -0.59
N ILE A 29 -12.31 6.01 0.54
CA ILE A 29 -12.51 4.56 0.62
C ILE A 29 -13.89 4.17 0.07
N ARG A 30 -14.95 4.90 0.46
CA ARG A 30 -16.30 4.67 -0.05
C ARG A 30 -16.38 4.88 -1.57
N LYS A 31 -15.87 6.00 -2.08
CA LYS A 31 -15.83 6.29 -3.52
C LYS A 31 -15.07 5.21 -4.29
N THR A 32 -13.97 4.73 -3.74
CA THR A 32 -13.19 3.65 -4.36
C THR A 32 -13.99 2.36 -4.42
N LYS A 33 -14.72 2.03 -3.35
CA LYS A 33 -15.60 0.85 -3.34
C LYS A 33 -16.68 0.94 -4.41
N GLU A 34 -17.33 2.10 -4.56
CA GLU A 34 -18.32 2.36 -5.61
C GLU A 34 -17.70 2.17 -7.01
N ILE A 35 -16.50 2.68 -7.24
CA ILE A 35 -15.76 2.51 -8.50
C ILE A 35 -15.47 1.02 -8.76
N LEU A 36 -14.95 0.30 -7.77
CA LEU A 36 -14.66 -1.13 -7.89
C LEU A 36 -15.93 -1.95 -8.13
N ASP A 37 -17.06 -1.55 -7.54
CA ASP A 37 -18.36 -2.18 -7.77
C ASP A 37 -18.85 -2.01 -9.20
N CYS A 38 -18.61 -0.88 -9.82
CA CYS A 38 -18.92 -0.64 -11.24
C CYS A 38 -17.96 -1.35 -12.21
N TRP A 39 -16.70 -1.51 -11.83
CA TRP A 39 -15.65 -1.98 -12.74
C TRP A 39 -15.40 -3.48 -12.69
N LEU A 40 -15.59 -4.11 -11.54
CA LEU A 40 -15.41 -5.53 -11.38
C LEU A 40 -16.74 -6.27 -11.52
N PRO A 41 -16.79 -7.40 -12.23
CA PRO A 41 -18.00 -8.20 -12.33
C PRO A 41 -18.55 -8.62 -10.96
N SER A 42 -19.85 -8.85 -10.88
CA SER A 42 -20.52 -9.28 -9.64
C SER A 42 -19.99 -10.60 -9.08
N SER A 43 -19.40 -11.44 -9.93
CA SER A 43 -18.71 -12.68 -9.55
C SER A 43 -17.44 -12.45 -8.72
N HIS A 44 -16.88 -11.22 -8.74
CA HIS A 44 -15.63 -10.88 -8.05
C HIS A 44 -15.83 -10.25 -6.66
N LYS A 45 -16.89 -10.64 -5.93
CA LYS A 45 -17.21 -10.08 -4.61
C LYS A 45 -16.04 -10.13 -3.63
N MET A 46 -15.32 -11.27 -3.57
CA MET A 46 -14.16 -11.42 -2.68
C MET A 46 -13.00 -10.50 -3.10
N CYS A 47 -12.77 -10.35 -4.41
CA CYS A 47 -11.78 -9.43 -4.93
C CYS A 47 -12.09 -7.97 -4.53
N LYS A 48 -13.33 -7.52 -4.69
CA LYS A 48 -13.78 -6.19 -4.28
C LYS A 48 -13.58 -5.96 -2.78
N PHE A 49 -13.97 -6.93 -1.96
CA PHE A 49 -13.81 -6.86 -0.51
C PHE A 49 -12.33 -6.75 -0.12
N ASN A 50 -11.47 -7.60 -0.67
CA ASN A 50 -10.04 -7.59 -0.37
C ASN A 50 -9.37 -6.29 -0.82
N LEU A 51 -9.70 -5.77 -2.01
CA LEU A 51 -9.20 -4.47 -2.46
C LEU A 51 -9.63 -3.33 -1.55
N ALA A 52 -10.91 -3.29 -1.16
CA ALA A 52 -11.40 -2.27 -0.23
C ALA A 52 -10.69 -2.34 1.13
N THR A 53 -10.42 -3.55 1.63
CA THR A 53 -9.66 -3.77 2.87
C THR A 53 -8.22 -3.28 2.73
N LEU A 54 -7.53 -3.64 1.63
CA LEU A 54 -6.17 -3.16 1.35
C LEU A 54 -6.08 -1.64 1.37
N ILE A 55 -7.00 -0.98 0.69
CA ILE A 55 -7.03 0.48 0.59
C ILE A 55 -7.28 1.10 1.95
N LYS A 56 -8.26 0.59 2.68
CA LYS A 56 -8.59 1.05 4.03
C LYS A 56 -7.36 1.00 4.94
N GLU A 57 -6.72 -0.16 5.07
CA GLU A 57 -5.55 -0.35 5.92
C GLU A 57 -4.38 0.57 5.51
N ALA A 58 -4.12 0.70 4.19
CA ALA A 58 -3.03 1.54 3.70
C ALA A 58 -3.28 3.03 3.97
N VAL A 59 -4.49 3.52 3.74
CA VAL A 59 -4.87 4.93 3.95
C VAL A 59 -4.88 5.26 5.45
N GLU A 60 -5.46 4.41 6.29
CA GLU A 60 -5.47 4.61 7.74
C GLU A 60 -4.04 4.63 8.32
N ASN A 61 -3.19 3.70 7.90
CA ASN A 61 -1.78 3.70 8.29
C ASN A 61 -1.06 4.98 7.85
N SER A 62 -1.28 5.43 6.62
CA SER A 62 -0.64 6.65 6.10
C SER A 62 -1.07 7.89 6.88
N ILE A 63 -2.37 8.05 7.20
CA ILE A 63 -2.86 9.18 7.98
C ILE A 63 -2.26 9.15 9.38
N GLU A 64 -2.27 8.00 10.03
CA GLU A 64 -1.79 7.89 11.40
C GLU A 64 -0.29 8.16 11.52
N HIS A 65 0.50 7.74 10.53
CA HIS A 65 1.96 7.92 10.56
C HIS A 65 2.44 9.22 9.93
N SER A 66 1.59 9.91 9.14
CA SER A 66 1.92 11.22 8.56
C SER A 66 1.73 12.39 9.51
N SER A 67 0.90 12.23 10.56
CA SER A 67 0.39 13.35 11.36
C SER A 67 1.29 13.80 12.50
N ALA A 68 2.41 13.12 12.79
CA ALA A 68 3.09 13.36 14.06
C ALA A 68 3.86 14.70 14.15
N ASP A 69 4.32 15.30 13.03
CA ASP A 69 5.16 16.52 13.10
C ASP A 69 5.04 17.46 11.88
N LEU A 70 4.20 17.18 10.92
CA LEU A 70 4.03 18.05 9.77
C LEU A 70 2.67 18.71 9.85
N SER A 71 2.66 20.03 9.94
CA SER A 71 1.45 20.87 9.95
C SER A 71 0.47 20.62 8.77
N ASN A 72 0.81 19.70 7.89
CA ASN A 72 0.04 19.24 6.74
C ASN A 72 0.21 17.73 6.51
N GLY A 73 0.10 16.90 7.55
CA GLY A 73 0.09 15.44 7.39
C GLY A 73 -0.92 15.06 6.30
N SER A 74 -0.43 14.51 5.21
CA SER A 74 -1.25 14.19 4.05
C SER A 74 -0.96 12.77 3.58
N CYS A 75 -2.02 12.04 3.33
CA CYS A 75 -1.96 10.79 2.60
C CYS A 75 -2.25 11.08 1.13
N TYR A 76 -1.43 10.55 0.26
CA TYR A 76 -1.60 10.60 -1.20
C TYR A 76 -2.18 9.27 -1.66
N TYR A 77 -3.17 9.32 -2.50
CA TYR A 77 -3.88 8.14 -2.97
C TYR A 77 -4.21 8.24 -4.45
N LEU A 78 -3.99 7.16 -5.19
CA LEU A 78 -4.39 7.04 -6.58
C LEU A 78 -4.82 5.61 -6.92
N LEU A 79 -5.69 5.45 -7.92
CA LEU A 79 -6.15 4.17 -8.44
C LEU A 79 -6.13 4.21 -9.98
N GLN A 80 -5.46 3.22 -10.59
CA GLN A 80 -5.37 3.09 -12.04
C GLN A 80 -5.70 1.67 -12.49
N LYS A 81 -6.25 1.57 -13.69
CA LYS A 81 -6.52 0.31 -14.39
C LYS A 81 -5.69 0.26 -15.68
N TYR A 82 -5.12 -0.88 -15.95
CA TYR A 82 -4.35 -1.15 -17.15
C TYR A 82 -4.94 -2.36 -17.88
N GLY A 83 -5.24 -2.19 -19.18
CA GLY A 83 -5.60 -3.28 -20.08
C GLY A 83 -4.37 -3.78 -20.85
N PHE A 84 -4.27 -5.07 -21.05
CA PHE A 84 -3.20 -5.70 -21.83
C PHE A 84 -3.73 -6.24 -23.16
N PRO A 85 -2.83 -6.47 -24.16
CA PRO A 85 -3.21 -7.02 -25.47
C PRO A 85 -3.90 -8.38 -25.41
N ASP A 86 -3.61 -9.19 -24.39
CA ASP A 86 -4.21 -10.51 -24.17
C ASP A 86 -5.61 -10.44 -23.52
N GLY A 87 -6.15 -9.23 -23.34
CA GLY A 87 -7.45 -8.99 -22.71
C GLY A 87 -7.41 -8.99 -21.18
N SER A 88 -6.28 -9.30 -20.56
CA SER A 88 -6.15 -9.23 -19.10
C SER A 88 -6.16 -7.78 -18.60
N THR A 89 -6.55 -7.62 -17.35
CA THR A 89 -6.63 -6.31 -16.69
C THR A 89 -5.81 -6.33 -15.40
N GLN A 90 -5.09 -5.24 -15.15
CA GLN A 90 -4.38 -5.02 -13.89
C GLN A 90 -4.90 -3.75 -13.23
N ILE A 91 -5.13 -3.83 -11.93
CA ILE A 91 -5.42 -2.67 -11.08
C ILE A 91 -4.16 -2.35 -10.29
N GLN A 92 -3.78 -1.07 -10.28
CA GLN A 92 -2.72 -0.54 -9.43
C GLN A 92 -3.31 0.50 -8.49
N ILE A 93 -2.97 0.36 -7.21
CA ILE A 93 -3.35 1.28 -6.16
C ILE A 93 -2.06 1.77 -5.52
N ALA A 94 -1.90 3.09 -5.43
CA ALA A 94 -0.79 3.68 -4.71
C ALA A 94 -1.32 4.52 -3.55
N VAL A 95 -0.72 4.32 -2.38
CA VAL A 95 -0.96 5.09 -1.17
C VAL A 95 0.39 5.51 -0.62
N GLY A 96 0.51 6.76 -0.20
CA GLY A 96 1.78 7.25 0.33
C GLY A 96 1.62 8.42 1.27
N ASP A 97 2.59 8.58 2.14
CA ASP A 97 2.74 9.72 3.03
C ASP A 97 4.17 10.28 2.97
N ALA A 98 4.36 11.46 3.52
CA ALA A 98 5.66 12.09 3.70
C ALA A 98 6.06 12.18 5.18
N GLY A 99 5.53 11.28 6.02
CA GLY A 99 5.79 11.25 7.45
C GLY A 99 7.18 10.79 7.86
N VAL A 100 7.30 10.33 9.09
CA VAL A 100 8.60 9.97 9.70
C VAL A 100 9.23 8.70 9.12
N GLY A 101 8.47 7.92 8.33
CA GLY A 101 8.91 6.66 7.77
C GLY A 101 8.91 5.50 8.78
N MET A 102 9.09 4.31 8.24
CA MET A 102 8.88 3.08 9.00
C MET A 102 9.95 2.83 10.05
N LEU A 103 11.22 3.10 9.74
CA LEU A 103 12.32 2.91 10.68
C LEU A 103 12.16 3.78 11.93
N THR A 104 11.88 5.06 11.74
CA THR A 104 11.67 5.99 12.86
C THR A 104 10.46 5.59 13.71
N SER A 105 9.38 5.20 13.06
CA SER A 105 8.18 4.71 13.76
C SER A 105 8.48 3.46 14.59
N GLN A 106 9.15 2.45 14.01
CA GLN A 106 9.45 1.19 14.71
C GLN A 106 10.45 1.36 15.85
N ARG A 107 11.45 2.22 15.73
CA ARG A 107 12.46 2.44 16.78
C ARG A 107 11.87 2.97 18.09
N ARG A 108 10.67 3.54 18.05
CA ARG A 108 9.93 3.94 19.27
C ARG A 108 9.57 2.74 20.17
N VAL A 109 9.42 1.55 19.58
CA VAL A 109 9.04 0.30 20.28
C VAL A 109 10.15 -0.73 20.23
N TYR A 110 10.89 -0.77 19.12
CA TYR A 110 11.99 -1.71 18.85
C TYR A 110 13.29 -0.92 18.58
N PRO A 111 13.95 -0.37 19.62
CA PRO A 111 15.13 0.49 19.43
C PRO A 111 16.30 -0.19 18.71
N ALA A 112 16.37 -1.52 18.78
CA ALA A 112 17.40 -2.33 18.13
C ALA A 112 17.20 -2.51 16.62
N THR A 113 16.11 -2.00 16.01
CA THR A 113 15.93 -2.08 14.55
C THR A 113 17.06 -1.34 13.83
N LYS A 114 17.80 -2.06 13.01
CA LYS A 114 19.10 -1.60 12.47
C LYS A 114 18.94 -0.55 11.37
N ASP A 115 18.14 -0.87 10.34
CA ASP A 115 18.00 -0.08 9.13
C ASP A 115 16.59 -0.12 8.54
N ASP A 116 16.35 0.67 7.48
CA ASP A 116 15.08 0.72 6.77
C ASP A 116 14.65 -0.64 6.21
N ALA A 117 15.61 -1.48 5.78
CA ALA A 117 15.32 -2.81 5.24
C ALA A 117 14.78 -3.74 6.33
N GLU A 118 15.39 -3.75 7.51
CA GLU A 118 14.90 -4.53 8.65
C GLU A 118 13.53 -4.03 9.12
N ALA A 119 13.32 -2.70 9.14
CA ALA A 119 12.03 -2.12 9.50
C ALA A 119 10.91 -2.56 8.53
N LEU A 120 11.19 -2.57 7.23
CA LEU A 120 10.24 -3.06 6.22
C LEU A 120 9.94 -4.56 6.39
N ILE A 121 10.96 -5.39 6.60
CA ILE A 121 10.77 -6.83 6.86
C ILE A 121 9.92 -7.04 8.11
N ASN A 122 10.25 -6.36 9.19
CA ASN A 122 9.53 -6.44 10.46
C ASN A 122 8.04 -6.09 10.29
N ALA A 123 7.72 -5.02 9.57
CA ALA A 123 6.34 -4.59 9.36
C ALA A 123 5.59 -5.53 8.39
N VAL A 124 6.15 -5.75 7.20
CA VAL A 124 5.43 -6.43 6.11
C VAL A 124 5.35 -7.94 6.34
N MET A 125 6.44 -8.56 6.82
CA MET A 125 6.50 -10.01 6.97
C MET A 125 6.06 -10.48 8.36
N TYR A 126 6.39 -9.72 9.41
CA TYR A 126 6.15 -10.13 10.79
C TYR A 126 5.09 -9.31 11.53
N GLY A 127 4.48 -8.31 10.88
CA GLY A 127 3.42 -7.49 11.47
C GLY A 127 3.86 -6.66 12.69
N LYS A 128 5.16 -6.37 12.82
CA LYS A 128 5.64 -5.54 13.93
C LYS A 128 5.27 -4.08 13.71
N SER A 129 4.49 -3.53 14.64
CA SER A 129 4.04 -2.15 14.61
C SER A 129 4.95 -1.23 15.41
N GLY A 130 5.04 0.04 14.99
CA GLY A 130 5.67 1.10 15.79
C GLY A 130 4.78 1.63 16.92
N ARG A 131 3.66 0.97 17.24
CA ARG A 131 2.75 1.34 18.34
C ARG A 131 3.08 0.57 19.61
N LYS A 132 2.99 1.24 20.77
CA LYS A 132 3.22 0.61 22.09
C LYS A 132 2.06 -0.31 22.51
N THR A 133 0.85 -0.02 22.08
CA THR A 133 -0.39 -0.71 22.52
C THR A 133 -1.09 -1.32 21.32
N GLY A 134 -0.78 -2.57 21.02
CA GLY A 134 -1.44 -3.30 19.92
C GLY A 134 -1.20 -2.69 18.54
N GLY A 135 -1.50 -3.42 17.50
CA GLY A 135 -1.31 -3.01 16.11
C GLY A 135 -0.36 -3.94 15.36
N GLY A 136 -0.06 -3.61 14.11
CA GLY A 136 0.80 -4.45 13.26
C GLY A 136 0.02 -5.42 12.38
N MET A 137 -1.29 -5.57 12.62
CA MET A 137 -2.13 -6.44 11.79
C MET A 137 -2.38 -5.86 10.39
N GLY A 138 -2.27 -4.54 10.18
CA GLY A 138 -2.55 -3.90 8.89
C GLY A 138 -1.76 -4.54 7.73
N TYR A 139 -0.44 -4.66 7.84
CA TYR A 139 0.36 -5.31 6.80
C TYR A 139 0.14 -6.82 6.70
N VAL A 140 -0.20 -7.50 7.80
CA VAL A 140 -0.60 -8.92 7.78
C VAL A 140 -1.90 -9.08 7.01
N THR A 141 -2.92 -8.28 7.33
CA THR A 141 -4.22 -8.23 6.63
C THR A 141 -4.04 -7.93 5.14
N ILE A 142 -3.20 -6.94 4.82
CA ILE A 142 -2.82 -6.60 3.45
C ILE A 142 -2.24 -7.84 2.73
N ARG A 143 -1.24 -8.49 3.32
CA ARG A 143 -0.59 -9.66 2.72
C ARG A 143 -1.56 -10.82 2.50
N GLU A 144 -2.41 -11.12 3.46
CA GLU A 144 -3.43 -12.17 3.36
C GLU A 144 -4.45 -11.86 2.26
N SER A 145 -4.84 -10.60 2.11
CA SER A 145 -5.75 -10.14 1.06
C SER A 145 -5.16 -10.23 -0.35
N LEU A 146 -3.83 -10.28 -0.50
CA LEU A 146 -3.18 -10.42 -1.81
C LEU A 146 -3.38 -11.82 -2.43
N GLY A 147 -3.53 -12.87 -1.60
CA GLY A 147 -3.66 -14.26 -2.07
C GLY A 147 -4.78 -14.44 -3.09
N PRO A 148 -6.03 -14.16 -2.74
CA PRO A 148 -7.18 -14.24 -3.66
C PRO A 148 -7.07 -13.35 -4.90
N LEU A 149 -6.31 -12.25 -4.80
CA LEU A 149 -6.10 -11.29 -5.88
C LEU A 149 -4.96 -11.68 -6.82
N LYS A 150 -4.19 -12.74 -6.52
CA LYS A 150 -2.92 -13.05 -7.19
C LYS A 150 -2.03 -11.81 -7.31
N GLY A 151 -2.08 -10.98 -6.28
CA GLY A 151 -1.52 -9.65 -6.27
C GLY A 151 -0.08 -9.61 -5.76
N LYS A 152 0.49 -8.42 -5.81
CA LYS A 152 1.76 -8.11 -5.15
C LYS A 152 1.70 -6.74 -4.48
N ILE A 153 2.53 -6.58 -3.46
CA ILE A 153 2.75 -5.32 -2.76
C ILE A 153 4.21 -4.88 -2.92
N LEU A 154 4.40 -3.61 -3.14
CA LEU A 154 5.67 -2.93 -2.96
C LEU A 154 5.51 -1.91 -1.84
N VAL A 155 6.39 -1.93 -0.86
CA VAL A 155 6.45 -0.91 0.20
C VAL A 155 7.84 -0.29 0.19
N ARG A 156 7.90 1.04 0.09
CA ARG A 156 9.12 1.84 0.15
C ARG A 156 9.08 2.76 1.36
N SER A 157 10.17 2.83 2.10
CA SER A 157 10.37 3.78 3.18
C SER A 157 11.87 4.00 3.40
N GLY A 158 12.29 5.23 3.59
CA GLY A 158 13.69 5.56 3.77
C GLY A 158 14.56 5.16 2.58
N ARG A 159 15.59 4.36 2.82
CA ARG A 159 16.54 3.89 1.79
C ARG A 159 16.31 2.46 1.34
N ALA A 160 15.12 1.90 1.57
CA ALA A 160 14.81 0.54 1.17
C ALA A 160 13.41 0.41 0.57
N HIS A 161 13.19 -0.64 -0.22
CA HIS A 161 11.85 -1.13 -0.52
C HIS A 161 11.81 -2.66 -0.46
N ILE A 162 10.62 -3.17 -0.15
CA ILE A 162 10.30 -4.59 -0.13
C ILE A 162 9.23 -4.89 -1.18
N VAL A 163 9.36 -6.02 -1.85
CA VAL A 163 8.34 -6.55 -2.77
C VAL A 163 7.93 -7.93 -2.29
N HIS A 164 6.64 -8.13 -2.11
CA HIS A 164 6.07 -9.44 -1.80
C HIS A 164 4.93 -9.75 -2.75
N ALA A 165 4.97 -10.93 -3.35
CA ALA A 165 3.92 -11.44 -4.23
C ALA A 165 3.12 -12.54 -3.53
N ALA A 166 1.84 -12.62 -3.85
CA ALA A 166 0.96 -13.68 -3.35
C ALA A 166 1.53 -15.08 -3.65
N GLY A 167 1.44 -15.96 -2.68
CA GLY A 167 1.93 -17.34 -2.80
C GLY A 167 3.45 -17.51 -2.69
N GLN A 168 4.21 -16.41 -2.54
CA GLN A 168 5.65 -16.51 -2.30
C GLN A 168 5.94 -16.55 -0.80
N PRO A 169 6.79 -17.49 -0.33
CA PRO A 169 7.14 -17.59 1.10
C PRO A 169 8.06 -16.46 1.56
N TYR A 170 8.77 -15.83 0.62
CA TYR A 170 9.75 -14.78 0.91
C TYR A 170 9.43 -13.49 0.16
N ALA A 171 9.87 -12.38 0.71
CA ALA A 171 9.85 -11.09 0.03
C ALA A 171 11.25 -10.72 -0.45
N SER A 172 11.32 -9.99 -1.56
CA SER A 172 12.58 -9.40 -2.05
C SER A 172 12.78 -8.04 -1.42
N ILE A 173 13.98 -7.78 -0.91
CA ILE A 173 14.35 -6.51 -0.29
C ILE A 173 15.46 -5.83 -1.12
N TYR A 174 15.31 -4.53 -1.32
CA TYR A 174 16.26 -3.73 -2.09
C TYR A 174 16.66 -2.48 -1.30
N ARG A 175 17.94 -2.13 -1.37
CA ARG A 175 18.49 -0.92 -0.76
C ARG A 175 18.83 0.12 -1.81
N HIS A 176 18.69 1.40 -1.47
CA HIS A 176 18.90 2.54 -2.34
C HIS A 176 19.86 3.55 -1.74
N SER A 177 20.57 4.27 -2.59
CA SER A 177 21.34 5.45 -2.19
C SER A 177 20.44 6.64 -1.86
N CYS A 178 19.32 6.78 -2.59
CA CYS A 178 18.38 7.88 -2.40
C CYS A 178 17.41 7.60 -1.26
N PHE A 179 17.22 8.59 -0.39
CA PHE A 179 16.22 8.56 0.68
C PHE A 179 14.84 8.94 0.15
N SER A 180 13.80 8.24 0.60
CA SER A 180 12.39 8.54 0.34
C SER A 180 11.71 8.87 1.66
N PRO A 181 11.17 10.09 1.86
CA PRO A 181 10.46 10.44 3.08
C PRO A 181 9.17 9.64 3.19
N GLY A 182 8.74 9.41 4.44
CA GLY A 182 7.49 8.69 4.72
C GLY A 182 7.48 7.25 4.27
N THR A 183 6.29 6.79 3.90
CA THR A 183 6.06 5.43 3.41
C THR A 183 5.20 5.47 2.15
N GLN A 184 5.62 4.76 1.11
CA GLN A 184 4.86 4.59 -0.12
C GLN A 184 4.53 3.11 -0.30
N ILE A 185 3.28 2.84 -0.62
CA ILE A 185 2.73 1.49 -0.82
C ILE A 185 2.13 1.42 -2.21
N VAL A 186 2.48 0.41 -2.97
CA VAL A 186 1.85 0.12 -4.27
C VAL A 186 1.33 -1.30 -4.24
N PHE A 187 0.06 -1.46 -4.55
CA PHE A 187 -0.57 -2.77 -4.80
C PHE A 187 -0.77 -2.95 -6.29
N GLU A 188 -0.48 -4.15 -6.76
CA GLU A 188 -0.86 -4.59 -8.09
C GLU A 188 -1.67 -5.87 -7.96
N CYS A 189 -2.80 -5.95 -8.64
CA CYS A 189 -3.61 -7.17 -8.73
C CYS A 189 -4.19 -7.32 -10.13
N ASN A 190 -4.40 -8.57 -10.52
CA ASN A 190 -5.08 -8.91 -11.77
C ASN A 190 -6.58 -9.02 -11.49
N ALA A 191 -7.38 -8.46 -12.38
CA ALA A 191 -8.84 -8.46 -12.33
C ALA A 191 -9.42 -9.09 -13.60
#